data_ea291c95eec79b81cdefb07fa4ad304e
#
_entry.id   ea291c95eec79b81cdefb07fa4ad304e
#
_cell.length_a   1.000
_cell.length_b   1.000
_cell.length_c   1.000
_cell.angle_alpha   90.00
_cell.angle_beta   90.00
_cell.angle_gamma   90.00
#
_symmetry.space_group_name_H-M   'P 1'
#
loop_
_entity.id
_entity.type
_entity.pdbx_description
1 polymer ?
#
loop_
_entity_poly.entity_id
_entity_poly.type
_entity_poly.pdbx_seq_one_letter_code
_entity_poly.pdbx_strand_id
1 'polypeptide(L)'
;MANRNLKQVKIQNSSLSPGTKNSKRDSESPAEPGPSVEGMMAPEVEPGAGEPMEMTLDLKNFRKPGEKTFTQRCRLFVGNLPTDLTEEDFKKLFSKYGEANEVFINRDRGFGFIRLETRTLAEIAKAELDGMILRNRPLRIRFATHGSALTVRNLSPVVSNELLEQAFSQFGPVERAIVVVDDRGRPTGKGFVEFAAKPAARKALDRCNEGAFLMTTSPRPAIVEPTEQFDDEDGLPEKLLQKTAQYHKEREQPPRFAQPGTFEFEYSSRWKALDEMEKQQREQVDRNIREAKEKLEAEMEAARHEHQLMLMRQDLMRRQEELRRLEELRNQELQKRKQIEMRHEEERRRREDEMMRQREQDEMRRQQDGFKPNYMDNRTLLC
;
A
#
# COMPACT_ATOMS: atom_id res chain seq x y z
N MET A 1 64.93 -1.28 -4.21
CA MET A 1 65.31 -2.22 -3.13
C MET A 1 64.07 -2.73 -2.46
N ALA A 2 64.00 -4.07 -2.36
CA ALA A 2 63.10 -4.94 -1.56
C ALA A 2 61.63 -5.01 -2.05
N ASN A 3 61.18 -5.93 -2.85
CA ASN A 3 61.14 -7.42 -2.84
C ASN A 3 60.38 -8.06 -1.67
N ARG A 4 59.41 -8.93 -2.05
CA ARG A 4 58.74 -10.04 -1.33
C ARG A 4 57.26 -9.78 -0.98
N ASN A 5 56.32 -10.68 -1.23
CA ASN A 5 56.31 -12.12 -1.57
C ASN A 5 54.92 -12.50 -2.12
N LEU A 6 54.90 -13.22 -3.21
CA LEU A 6 53.79 -14.06 -3.65
C LEU A 6 53.60 -15.24 -2.70
N LYS A 7 52.41 -15.49 -2.19
CA LYS A 7 51.99 -16.82 -1.75
C LYS A 7 50.90 -17.34 -2.63
N GLN A 8 51.29 -18.29 -3.49
CA GLN A 8 50.39 -19.21 -4.19
C GLN A 8 49.71 -20.12 -3.18
N VAL A 9 48.42 -20.18 -3.20
CA VAL A 9 47.63 -21.25 -2.55
C VAL A 9 47.11 -22.17 -3.65
N LYS A 10 47.71 -23.34 -3.70
CA LYS A 10 47.26 -24.52 -4.48
C LYS A 10 45.90 -24.97 -3.92
N ILE A 11 44.89 -25.04 -4.78
CA ILE A 11 43.66 -25.77 -4.49
C ILE A 11 43.79 -27.12 -5.21
N GLN A 12 43.83 -28.16 -4.40
CA GLN A 12 43.78 -29.56 -4.84
C GLN A 12 42.33 -29.92 -5.19
N ASN A 13 42.18 -30.40 -6.43
CA ASN A 13 41.02 -31.19 -6.84
C ASN A 13 40.98 -32.52 -6.10
N SER A 14 39.87 -32.86 -5.51
CA SER A 14 39.51 -34.22 -5.21
C SER A 14 38.10 -34.52 -5.76
N SER A 15 38.14 -35.23 -6.88
CA SER A 15 37.03 -35.97 -7.47
C SER A 15 36.69 -37.19 -6.58
N LEU A 16 35.41 -37.39 -6.28
CA LEU A 16 34.88 -38.71 -5.93
C LEU A 16 33.36 -38.75 -6.25
N SER A 17 33.06 -39.41 -7.35
CA SER A 17 31.81 -40.17 -7.47
C SER A 17 32.01 -41.57 -6.89
N PRO A 18 31.03 -42.16 -6.24
CA PRO A 18 30.38 -43.35 -6.79
C PRO A 18 28.90 -43.39 -6.43
N GLY A 19 28.03 -43.98 -7.17
CA GLY A 19 27.88 -45.36 -7.52
C GLY A 19 26.42 -45.71 -7.33
N THR A 20 25.84 -46.11 -8.42
CA THR A 20 24.53 -46.75 -8.63
C THR A 20 24.27 -47.89 -7.63
N LYS A 21 23.08 -47.95 -7.03
CA LYS A 21 22.43 -49.25 -6.68
C LYS A 21 20.93 -49.18 -6.91
N ASN A 22 20.55 -49.94 -7.92
CA ASN A 22 19.22 -50.52 -8.14
C ASN A 22 18.70 -51.25 -6.88
N SER A 23 17.45 -51.07 -6.58
CA SER A 23 16.66 -52.07 -5.89
C SER A 23 15.22 -52.03 -6.41
N LYS A 24 14.92 -53.01 -7.25
CA LYS A 24 13.57 -53.46 -7.58
C LYS A 24 12.89 -53.99 -6.33
N ARG A 25 11.64 -53.65 -6.18
CA ARG A 25 10.66 -54.53 -5.53
C ARG A 25 9.31 -54.41 -6.21
N ASP A 26 8.99 -55.50 -6.86
CA ASP A 26 7.70 -55.86 -7.38
C ASP A 26 6.72 -56.05 -6.22
N SER A 27 5.49 -55.63 -6.40
CA SER A 27 4.34 -56.34 -5.80
C SER A 27 3.10 -56.07 -6.65
N GLU A 28 2.66 -57.21 -7.12
CA GLU A 28 1.53 -57.54 -7.96
C GLU A 28 0.18 -57.02 -7.46
N SER A 29 -0.67 -56.92 -8.48
CA SER A 29 -2.13 -56.79 -8.47
C SER A 29 -2.89 -57.83 -7.60
N PRO A 30 -4.22 -57.73 -7.47
CA PRO A 30 -5.07 -58.26 -8.54
C PRO A 30 -6.33 -57.45 -8.89
N ALA A 31 -6.73 -57.61 -10.12
CA ALA A 31 -8.00 -57.19 -10.70
C ALA A 31 -9.14 -58.12 -10.29
N GLU A 32 -10.33 -57.56 -10.15
CA GLU A 32 -11.59 -58.32 -10.31
C GLU A 32 -12.56 -57.56 -11.23
N PRO A 33 -13.43 -58.31 -11.97
CA PRO A 33 -14.08 -57.82 -13.18
C PRO A 33 -15.49 -57.28 -12.95
N GLY A 34 -15.84 -56.20 -13.60
CA GLY A 34 -17.20 -55.67 -13.64
C GLY A 34 -17.98 -56.17 -14.84
N PRO A 35 -19.30 -56.12 -14.83
CA PRO A 35 -20.13 -56.78 -15.82
C PRO A 35 -20.32 -56.00 -17.10
N SER A 36 -20.29 -56.73 -18.19
CA SER A 36 -20.73 -56.39 -19.54
C SER A 36 -22.19 -55.92 -19.58
N VAL A 37 -22.45 -54.82 -20.26
CA VAL A 37 -23.81 -54.50 -20.73
C VAL A 37 -23.78 -54.28 -22.25
N GLU A 38 -24.64 -55.04 -22.86
CA GLU A 38 -24.91 -55.19 -24.28
C GLU A 38 -25.29 -53.89 -24.97
N GLY A 39 -24.98 -53.89 -26.22
CA GLY A 39 -25.32 -53.05 -27.36
C GLY A 39 -26.56 -52.14 -27.31
N MET A 40 -26.33 -50.94 -27.76
CA MET A 40 -27.35 -50.15 -28.39
C MET A 40 -26.75 -49.47 -29.61
N MET A 41 -27.39 -49.71 -30.77
CA MET A 41 -27.10 -49.22 -32.09
C MET A 41 -26.98 -47.70 -32.11
N ALA A 42 -25.99 -47.21 -32.78
CA ALA A 42 -25.88 -45.83 -33.22
C ALA A 42 -26.92 -45.56 -34.32
N PRO A 43 -27.59 -44.42 -34.29
CA PRO A 43 -28.28 -43.92 -35.49
C PRO A 43 -27.28 -43.18 -36.37
N GLU A 44 -27.20 -43.57 -37.62
CA GLU A 44 -26.59 -42.84 -38.71
C GLU A 44 -27.22 -41.43 -38.77
N VAL A 45 -26.39 -40.39 -38.62
CA VAL A 45 -26.78 -39.01 -38.90
C VAL A 45 -26.12 -38.61 -40.19
N GLU A 46 -26.95 -38.36 -41.21
CA GLU A 46 -26.59 -37.77 -42.49
C GLU A 46 -25.85 -36.42 -42.28
N PRO A 47 -24.92 -36.06 -43.16
CA PRO A 47 -24.24 -34.75 -43.11
C PRO A 47 -25.17 -33.67 -43.61
N GLY A 48 -26.00 -33.12 -42.72
CA GLY A 48 -26.67 -31.85 -42.94
C GLY A 48 -25.62 -30.73 -42.85
N ALA A 49 -25.49 -29.96 -43.93
CA ALA A 49 -24.75 -28.72 -43.98
C ALA A 49 -25.29 -27.74 -42.90
N GLY A 50 -24.71 -27.84 -41.71
CA GLY A 50 -24.92 -26.85 -40.65
C GLY A 50 -24.06 -25.63 -40.94
N GLU A 51 -24.71 -24.52 -41.18
CA GLU A 51 -24.08 -23.19 -41.13
C GLU A 51 -23.25 -23.06 -39.86
N PRO A 52 -22.09 -22.37 -39.89
CA PRO A 52 -21.29 -22.16 -38.67
C PRO A 52 -22.16 -21.42 -37.67
N MET A 53 -22.56 -22.08 -36.60
CA MET A 53 -23.13 -21.44 -35.43
C MET A 53 -22.08 -20.40 -34.95
N GLU A 54 -22.27 -19.15 -35.33
CA GLU A 54 -21.66 -18.03 -34.65
C GLU A 54 -22.12 -18.10 -33.21
N MET A 55 -21.26 -18.66 -32.32
CA MET A 55 -21.43 -18.48 -30.89
C MET A 55 -21.29 -16.99 -30.63
N THR A 56 -22.39 -16.27 -30.66
CA THR A 56 -22.48 -14.90 -30.13
C THR A 56 -22.30 -14.99 -28.64
N LEU A 57 -21.05 -15.03 -28.21
CA LEU A 57 -20.68 -14.77 -26.83
C LEU A 57 -21.21 -13.37 -26.52
N ASP A 58 -22.16 -13.30 -25.60
CA ASP A 58 -22.62 -12.02 -25.04
C ASP A 58 -21.46 -11.34 -24.29
N LEU A 59 -20.65 -10.62 -25.07
CA LEU A 59 -19.48 -9.88 -24.57
C LEU A 59 -19.84 -8.88 -23.47
N LYS A 60 -21.12 -8.52 -23.32
CA LYS A 60 -21.63 -7.61 -22.28
C LYS A 60 -21.57 -8.20 -20.86
N ASN A 61 -21.44 -9.50 -20.71
CA ASN A 61 -21.44 -10.17 -19.40
C ASN A 61 -20.03 -10.38 -18.81
N PHE A 62 -18.96 -9.97 -19.49
CA PHE A 62 -17.58 -10.10 -19.03
C PHE A 62 -17.11 -8.95 -18.12
N ARG A 63 -17.97 -8.51 -17.18
CA ARG A 63 -17.55 -7.55 -16.15
C ARG A 63 -17.01 -8.27 -14.92
N LYS A 64 -15.81 -7.86 -14.49
CA LYS A 64 -15.30 -8.24 -13.17
C LYS A 64 -16.09 -7.46 -12.10
N PRO A 65 -16.53 -8.10 -11.00
CA PRO A 65 -17.18 -7.40 -9.91
C PRO A 65 -16.32 -6.24 -9.40
N GLY A 66 -16.87 -5.02 -9.33
CA GLY A 66 -16.15 -3.81 -8.86
C GLY A 66 -15.24 -3.13 -9.89
N GLU A 67 -15.21 -3.60 -11.15
CA GLU A 67 -14.44 -2.94 -12.21
C GLU A 67 -15.07 -1.59 -12.59
N LYS A 68 -14.25 -0.51 -12.53
CA LYS A 68 -14.66 0.82 -12.99
C LYS A 68 -14.68 0.85 -14.53
N THR A 69 -15.75 1.40 -15.09
CA THR A 69 -15.94 1.49 -16.54
C THR A 69 -15.32 2.74 -17.14
N PHE A 70 -14.99 2.70 -18.43
CA PHE A 70 -14.45 3.82 -19.22
C PHE A 70 -13.19 4.45 -18.59
N THR A 71 -12.35 3.62 -17.96
CA THR A 71 -11.07 4.08 -17.39
C THR A 71 -10.05 4.38 -18.49
N GLN A 72 -8.96 5.07 -18.13
CA GLN A 72 -7.85 5.33 -19.06
C GLN A 72 -7.22 4.03 -19.58
N ARG A 73 -7.29 2.94 -18.83
CA ARG A 73 -6.80 1.61 -19.23
C ARG A 73 -7.62 0.97 -20.36
N CYS A 74 -8.85 1.41 -20.57
CA CYS A 74 -9.75 0.93 -21.62
C CYS A 74 -9.57 1.73 -22.92
N ARG A 75 -8.62 2.66 -22.97
CA ARG A 75 -8.36 3.51 -24.11
C ARG A 75 -7.37 2.86 -25.06
N LEU A 76 -7.77 2.69 -26.31
CA LEU A 76 -6.96 2.15 -27.38
C LEU A 76 -6.44 3.27 -28.29
N PHE A 77 -5.19 3.13 -28.72
CA PHE A 77 -4.61 3.86 -29.82
C PHE A 77 -4.72 3.01 -31.08
N VAL A 78 -5.26 3.59 -32.15
CA VAL A 78 -5.40 2.92 -33.45
C VAL A 78 -4.60 3.72 -34.47
N GLY A 79 -3.55 3.14 -34.98
CA GLY A 79 -2.64 3.72 -35.97
C GLY A 79 -2.85 3.15 -37.36
N ASN A 80 -2.24 3.81 -38.35
CA ASN A 80 -2.32 3.47 -39.77
C ASN A 80 -3.74 3.52 -40.36
N LEU A 81 -4.55 4.45 -39.85
CA LEU A 81 -5.89 4.67 -40.34
C LEU A 81 -5.88 5.29 -41.74
N PRO A 82 -6.81 4.92 -42.62
CA PRO A 82 -7.05 5.61 -43.88
C PRO A 82 -7.45 7.07 -43.62
N THR A 83 -7.02 7.98 -44.49
CA THR A 83 -7.29 9.43 -44.37
C THR A 83 -8.74 9.79 -44.64
N ASP A 84 -9.46 8.94 -45.34
CA ASP A 84 -10.87 9.08 -45.71
C ASP A 84 -11.85 8.42 -44.73
N LEU A 85 -11.35 7.91 -43.58
CA LEU A 85 -12.19 7.27 -42.56
C LEU A 85 -12.98 8.34 -41.77
N THR A 86 -14.30 8.11 -41.66
CA THR A 86 -15.16 8.95 -40.83
C THR A 86 -15.19 8.49 -39.37
N GLU A 87 -15.61 9.37 -38.44
CA GLU A 87 -15.79 8.99 -37.04
C GLU A 87 -16.87 7.93 -36.87
N GLU A 88 -17.90 7.97 -37.69
CA GLU A 88 -18.98 7.00 -37.68
C GLU A 88 -18.49 5.60 -38.13
N ASP A 89 -17.71 5.53 -39.19
CA ASP A 89 -17.10 4.27 -39.64
C ASP A 89 -16.16 3.71 -38.60
N PHE A 90 -15.35 4.58 -37.97
CA PHE A 90 -14.45 4.19 -36.90
C PHE A 90 -15.21 3.67 -35.67
N LYS A 91 -16.34 4.31 -35.31
CA LYS A 91 -17.19 3.84 -34.22
C LYS A 91 -17.88 2.51 -34.55
N LYS A 92 -18.32 2.34 -35.80
CA LYS A 92 -18.90 1.07 -36.27
C LYS A 92 -17.94 -0.10 -36.17
N LEU A 93 -16.64 0.11 -36.47
CA LEU A 93 -15.61 -0.92 -36.34
C LEU A 93 -15.52 -1.52 -34.94
N PHE A 94 -15.76 -0.71 -33.93
CA PHE A 94 -15.71 -1.13 -32.53
C PHE A 94 -17.08 -1.43 -31.91
N SER A 95 -18.19 -1.24 -32.61
CA SER A 95 -19.52 -1.44 -32.08
C SER A 95 -19.81 -2.87 -31.60
N LYS A 96 -19.12 -3.86 -32.17
CA LYS A 96 -19.16 -5.27 -31.76
C LYS A 96 -18.70 -5.46 -30.32
N TYR A 97 -17.78 -4.61 -29.82
CA TYR A 97 -17.15 -4.72 -28.51
C TYR A 97 -17.79 -3.84 -27.44
N GLY A 98 -18.95 -3.25 -27.73
CA GLY A 98 -19.70 -2.42 -26.79
C GLY A 98 -19.69 -0.93 -27.12
N GLU A 99 -20.16 -0.12 -26.18
CA GLU A 99 -20.23 1.32 -26.35
C GLU A 99 -18.84 1.98 -26.20
N ALA A 100 -18.56 2.96 -27.06
CA ALA A 100 -17.40 3.80 -27.00
C ALA A 100 -17.77 5.17 -26.40
N ASN A 101 -17.10 5.57 -25.33
CA ASN A 101 -17.32 6.88 -24.67
C ASN A 101 -16.50 8.00 -25.32
N GLU A 102 -15.29 7.70 -25.77
CA GLU A 102 -14.38 8.67 -26.40
C GLU A 102 -14.01 8.15 -27.79
N VAL A 103 -14.23 8.97 -28.82
CA VAL A 103 -13.80 8.71 -30.19
C VAL A 103 -13.06 9.94 -30.69
N PHE A 104 -11.83 9.76 -31.11
CA PHE A 104 -11.01 10.81 -31.68
C PHE A 104 -10.23 10.29 -32.88
N ILE A 105 -10.23 11.01 -34.00
CA ILE A 105 -9.47 10.69 -35.19
C ILE A 105 -8.66 11.90 -35.64
N ASN A 106 -7.36 11.68 -35.86
CA ASN A 106 -6.50 12.63 -36.57
C ASN A 106 -6.27 12.09 -37.97
N ARG A 107 -6.98 12.63 -38.96
CA ARG A 107 -6.94 12.19 -40.35
C ARG A 107 -5.62 12.45 -41.00
N ASP A 108 -4.97 13.59 -40.71
CA ASP A 108 -3.69 14.01 -41.30
C ASP A 108 -2.57 13.06 -40.93
N ARG A 109 -2.56 12.58 -39.71
CA ARG A 109 -1.55 11.66 -39.19
C ARG A 109 -1.95 10.20 -39.25
N GLY A 110 -3.19 9.88 -39.63
CA GLY A 110 -3.71 8.52 -39.76
C GLY A 110 -3.75 7.74 -38.45
N PHE A 111 -4.14 8.36 -37.34
CA PHE A 111 -4.34 7.69 -36.07
C PHE A 111 -5.60 8.16 -35.35
N GLY A 112 -6.09 7.34 -34.44
CA GLY A 112 -7.24 7.69 -33.60
C GLY A 112 -7.12 7.07 -32.20
N PHE A 113 -8.03 7.51 -31.34
CA PHE A 113 -8.23 6.94 -30.01
C PHE A 113 -9.68 6.55 -29.84
N ILE A 114 -9.89 5.44 -29.15
CA ILE A 114 -11.21 4.99 -28.76
C ILE A 114 -11.14 4.42 -27.34
N ARG A 115 -12.16 4.73 -26.52
CA ARG A 115 -12.28 4.22 -25.16
C ARG A 115 -13.49 3.33 -25.06
N LEU A 116 -13.25 2.05 -24.77
CA LEU A 116 -14.29 1.05 -24.57
C LEU A 116 -14.71 0.98 -23.10
N GLU A 117 -15.79 0.27 -22.84
CA GLU A 117 -16.40 0.20 -21.51
C GLU A 117 -15.49 -0.48 -20.48
N THR A 118 -14.89 -1.62 -20.81
CA THR A 118 -14.04 -2.39 -19.92
C THR A 118 -12.67 -2.70 -20.53
N ARG A 119 -11.70 -3.01 -19.69
CA ARG A 119 -10.36 -3.42 -20.14
C ARG A 119 -10.43 -4.72 -20.94
N THR A 120 -11.24 -5.67 -20.52
CA THR A 120 -11.43 -6.95 -21.20
C THR A 120 -11.95 -6.78 -22.64
N LEU A 121 -12.97 -5.92 -22.82
CA LEU A 121 -13.48 -5.60 -24.15
C LEU A 121 -12.43 -4.94 -25.04
N ALA A 122 -11.59 -4.07 -24.45
CA ALA A 122 -10.49 -3.45 -25.17
C ALA A 122 -9.38 -4.47 -25.55
N GLU A 123 -9.09 -5.45 -24.70
CA GLU A 123 -8.17 -6.56 -25.01
C GLU A 123 -8.70 -7.44 -26.16
N ILE A 124 -9.97 -7.80 -26.12
CA ILE A 124 -10.61 -8.57 -27.19
C ILE A 124 -10.60 -7.77 -28.51
N ALA A 125 -10.98 -6.49 -28.48
CA ALA A 125 -10.94 -5.62 -29.66
C ALA A 125 -9.53 -5.48 -30.24
N LYS A 126 -8.49 -5.34 -29.38
CA LYS A 126 -7.09 -5.34 -29.80
C LYS A 126 -6.72 -6.64 -30.47
N ALA A 127 -7.03 -7.79 -29.86
CA ALA A 127 -6.66 -9.11 -30.36
C ALA A 127 -7.30 -9.42 -31.75
N GLU A 128 -8.56 -9.02 -31.95
CA GLU A 128 -9.27 -9.29 -33.19
C GLU A 128 -8.93 -8.30 -34.31
N LEU A 129 -8.73 -7.03 -33.99
CA LEU A 129 -8.59 -5.96 -34.99
C LEU A 129 -7.15 -5.57 -35.29
N ASP A 130 -6.14 -5.95 -34.46
CA ASP A 130 -4.73 -5.63 -34.74
C ASP A 130 -4.23 -6.40 -35.95
N GLY A 131 -3.75 -5.66 -36.95
CA GLY A 131 -3.32 -6.20 -38.22
C GLY A 131 -4.45 -6.45 -39.24
N MET A 132 -5.73 -6.20 -38.88
CA MET A 132 -6.83 -6.27 -39.82
C MET A 132 -6.62 -5.25 -40.96
N ILE A 133 -6.87 -5.68 -42.21
CA ILE A 133 -6.71 -4.82 -43.38
C ILE A 133 -7.96 -3.98 -43.57
N LEU A 134 -7.84 -2.67 -43.37
CA LEU A 134 -8.91 -1.70 -43.64
C LEU A 134 -8.49 -0.84 -44.84
N ARG A 135 -9.23 -0.92 -45.97
CA ARG A 135 -8.92 -0.17 -47.18
C ARG A 135 -7.46 -0.26 -47.60
N ASN A 136 -6.91 -1.47 -47.69
CA ASN A 136 -5.51 -1.81 -48.04
C ASN A 136 -4.44 -1.38 -47.03
N ARG A 137 -4.82 -0.99 -45.81
CA ARG A 137 -3.88 -0.64 -44.74
C ARG A 137 -4.07 -1.55 -43.54
N PRO A 138 -3.05 -2.22 -43.03
CA PRO A 138 -3.14 -2.98 -41.80
C PRO A 138 -3.26 -2.03 -40.60
N LEU A 139 -4.31 -2.18 -39.83
CA LEU A 139 -4.51 -1.41 -38.58
C LEU A 139 -3.44 -1.78 -37.56
N ARG A 140 -3.08 -0.79 -36.72
CA ARG A 140 -2.17 -0.98 -35.58
C ARG A 140 -2.91 -0.58 -34.33
N ILE A 141 -3.24 -1.54 -33.46
CA ILE A 141 -3.97 -1.30 -32.22
C ILE A 141 -3.09 -1.55 -31.04
N ARG A 142 -2.95 -0.55 -30.16
CA ARG A 142 -2.19 -0.60 -28.91
C ARG A 142 -3.00 0.04 -27.79
N PHE A 143 -2.71 -0.33 -26.55
CA PHE A 143 -3.23 0.45 -25.44
C PHE A 143 -2.60 1.85 -25.45
N ALA A 144 -3.44 2.87 -25.25
CA ALA A 144 -2.95 4.24 -25.17
C ALA A 144 -2.10 4.41 -23.90
N THR A 145 -0.99 5.13 -24.04
CA THR A 145 -0.10 5.42 -22.91
C THR A 145 -0.84 6.18 -21.82
N HIS A 146 -0.81 5.65 -20.60
CA HIS A 146 -1.49 6.19 -19.45
C HIS A 146 -0.62 7.22 -18.72
N GLY A 147 -0.63 8.46 -19.22
CA GLY A 147 0.19 9.55 -18.64
C GLY A 147 -0.27 10.03 -17.26
N SER A 148 -1.20 9.33 -16.60
CA SER A 148 -1.71 9.60 -15.26
C SER A 148 -1.44 8.46 -14.27
N ALA A 149 -0.58 7.51 -14.65
CA ALA A 149 -0.16 6.41 -13.79
C ALA A 149 1.13 6.76 -13.04
N LEU A 150 1.14 6.46 -11.74
CA LEU A 150 2.27 6.64 -10.86
C LEU A 150 2.67 5.32 -10.22
N THR A 151 3.97 5.09 -10.12
CA THR A 151 4.55 4.01 -9.32
C THR A 151 4.86 4.54 -7.93
N VAL A 152 4.37 3.84 -6.92
CA VAL A 152 4.61 4.17 -5.51
C VAL A 152 5.51 3.10 -4.93
N ARG A 153 6.62 3.50 -4.33
CA ARG A 153 7.60 2.62 -3.69
C ARG A 153 7.73 2.91 -2.20
N ASN A 154 8.47 2.06 -1.51
CA ASN A 154 8.71 2.16 -0.07
C ASN A 154 7.42 1.98 0.76
N LEU A 155 6.46 1.20 0.24
CA LEU A 155 5.23 0.88 0.95
C LEU A 155 5.51 -0.05 2.14
N SER A 156 4.82 0.22 3.26
CA SER A 156 4.79 -0.71 4.39
C SER A 156 4.03 -1.98 4.02
N PRO A 157 4.40 -3.16 4.55
CA PRO A 157 3.68 -4.42 4.29
C PRO A 157 2.20 -4.42 4.69
N VAL A 158 1.78 -3.49 5.54
CA VAL A 158 0.39 -3.36 6.00
C VAL A 158 -0.48 -2.48 5.09
N VAL A 159 0.10 -1.93 4.01
CA VAL A 159 -0.65 -1.09 3.07
C VAL A 159 -1.44 -1.99 2.12
N SER A 160 -2.76 -1.81 2.09
CA SER A 160 -3.68 -2.48 1.16
C SER A 160 -4.00 -1.58 -0.05
N ASN A 161 -4.68 -2.15 -1.05
CA ASN A 161 -5.15 -1.42 -2.22
C ASN A 161 -6.09 -0.28 -1.82
N GLU A 162 -7.00 -0.53 -0.87
CA GLU A 162 -7.99 0.43 -0.39
C GLU A 162 -7.32 1.60 0.35
N LEU A 163 -6.33 1.31 1.20
CA LEU A 163 -5.57 2.35 1.88
C LEU A 163 -4.78 3.20 0.88
N LEU A 164 -4.19 2.56 -0.14
CA LEU A 164 -3.48 3.25 -1.21
C LEU A 164 -4.44 4.14 -2.02
N GLU A 165 -5.63 3.64 -2.38
CA GLU A 165 -6.68 4.43 -3.06
C GLU A 165 -7.14 5.61 -2.21
N GLN A 166 -7.45 5.39 -0.94
CA GLN A 166 -7.85 6.43 0.00
C GLN A 166 -6.79 7.51 0.16
N ALA A 167 -5.53 7.11 0.35
CA ALA A 167 -4.41 8.02 0.54
C ALA A 167 -4.19 8.94 -0.67
N PHE A 168 -4.32 8.41 -1.89
CA PHE A 168 -4.10 9.18 -3.11
C PHE A 168 -5.34 9.92 -3.62
N SER A 169 -6.54 9.57 -3.15
CA SER A 169 -7.80 10.24 -3.52
C SER A 169 -7.82 11.73 -3.17
N GLN A 170 -7.02 12.18 -2.21
CA GLN A 170 -6.87 13.61 -1.87
C GLN A 170 -6.28 14.48 -3.01
N PHE A 171 -5.58 13.86 -3.96
CA PHE A 171 -4.97 14.57 -5.09
C PHE A 171 -5.92 14.65 -6.29
N GLY A 172 -6.91 13.74 -6.36
CA GLY A 172 -7.93 13.67 -7.40
C GLY A 172 -8.54 12.27 -7.53
N PRO A 173 -9.50 12.09 -8.45
CA PRO A 173 -10.16 10.80 -8.65
C PRO A 173 -9.17 9.71 -9.07
N VAL A 174 -9.13 8.61 -8.30
CA VAL A 174 -8.31 7.44 -8.58
C VAL A 174 -9.16 6.40 -9.33
N GLU A 175 -8.69 5.97 -10.49
CA GLU A 175 -9.32 4.90 -11.27
C GLU A 175 -8.92 3.52 -10.73
N ARG A 176 -7.63 3.37 -10.37
CA ARG A 176 -7.10 2.11 -9.86
C ARG A 176 -5.95 2.36 -8.91
N ALA A 177 -5.92 1.60 -7.82
CA ALA A 177 -4.79 1.52 -6.91
C ALA A 177 -4.53 0.05 -6.58
N ILE A 178 -3.29 -0.39 -6.74
CA ILE A 178 -2.89 -1.77 -6.44
C ILE A 178 -1.53 -1.80 -5.75
N VAL A 179 -1.41 -2.67 -4.76
CA VAL A 179 -0.15 -3.06 -4.16
C VAL A 179 0.37 -4.29 -4.88
N VAL A 180 1.61 -4.24 -5.36
CA VAL A 180 2.23 -5.35 -6.06
C VAL A 180 2.65 -6.41 -5.05
N VAL A 181 2.22 -7.64 -5.29
CA VAL A 181 2.61 -8.80 -4.51
C VAL A 181 3.53 -9.72 -5.30
N ASP A 182 4.34 -10.52 -4.62
CA ASP A 182 5.16 -11.55 -5.24
C ASP A 182 4.31 -12.80 -5.61
N ASP A 183 4.96 -13.84 -6.15
CA ASP A 183 4.36 -15.12 -6.51
C ASP A 183 3.72 -15.86 -5.31
N ARG A 184 4.10 -15.50 -4.09
CA ARG A 184 3.59 -16.02 -2.83
C ARG A 184 2.55 -15.14 -2.16
N GLY A 185 2.11 -14.07 -2.83
CA GLY A 185 1.14 -13.09 -2.31
C GLY A 185 1.69 -12.11 -1.27
N ARG A 186 3.02 -12.01 -1.11
CA ARG A 186 3.63 -11.07 -0.15
C ARG A 186 3.84 -9.71 -0.80
N PRO A 187 3.56 -8.60 -0.07
CA PRO A 187 3.78 -7.26 -0.58
C PRO A 187 5.25 -7.01 -0.94
N THR A 188 5.50 -6.51 -2.13
CA THR A 188 6.85 -6.16 -2.61
C THR A 188 7.32 -4.77 -2.16
N GLY A 189 6.47 -4.02 -1.48
CA GLY A 189 6.70 -2.61 -1.15
C GLY A 189 6.52 -1.65 -2.32
N LYS A 190 5.98 -2.14 -3.45
CA LYS A 190 5.64 -1.35 -4.64
C LYS A 190 4.13 -1.34 -4.85
N GLY A 191 3.62 -0.28 -5.46
CA GLY A 191 2.24 -0.17 -5.88
C GLY A 191 2.09 0.72 -7.10
N PHE A 192 0.93 0.67 -7.73
CA PHE A 192 0.57 1.53 -8.84
C PHE A 192 -0.72 2.29 -8.51
N VAL A 193 -0.73 3.58 -8.86
CA VAL A 193 -1.90 4.44 -8.73
C VAL A 193 -2.18 5.09 -10.08
N GLU A 194 -3.36 4.87 -10.60
CA GLU A 194 -3.82 5.39 -11.87
C GLU A 194 -4.93 6.41 -11.61
N PHE A 195 -4.71 7.65 -12.03
CA PHE A 195 -5.68 8.73 -11.89
C PHE A 195 -6.54 8.88 -13.15
N ALA A 196 -7.75 9.38 -12.99
CA ALA A 196 -8.61 9.71 -14.11
C ALA A 196 -8.04 10.84 -15.00
N ALA A 197 -7.22 11.73 -14.42
CA ALA A 197 -6.69 12.90 -15.11
C ALA A 197 -5.21 13.16 -14.80
N LYS A 198 -4.45 13.57 -15.82
CA LYS A 198 -3.02 13.93 -15.70
C LYS A 198 -2.73 15.00 -14.64
N PRO A 199 -3.53 16.07 -14.46
CA PRO A 199 -3.27 17.06 -13.43
C PRO A 199 -3.25 16.50 -12.02
N ALA A 200 -4.11 15.51 -11.72
CA ALA A 200 -4.14 14.84 -10.42
C ALA A 200 -2.84 14.06 -10.16
N ALA A 201 -2.37 13.30 -11.16
CA ALA A 201 -1.11 12.57 -11.07
C ALA A 201 0.10 13.52 -10.87
N ARG A 202 0.14 14.63 -11.63
CA ARG A 202 1.19 15.64 -11.47
C ARG A 202 1.17 16.25 -10.08
N LYS A 203 -0.01 16.67 -9.59
CA LYS A 203 -0.17 17.20 -8.23
C LYS A 203 0.29 16.21 -7.17
N ALA A 204 -0.03 14.93 -7.31
CA ALA A 204 0.42 13.88 -6.39
C ALA A 204 1.96 13.74 -6.43
N LEU A 205 2.54 13.71 -7.63
CA LEU A 205 3.99 13.60 -7.84
C LEU A 205 4.72 14.79 -7.19
N ASP A 206 4.31 16.03 -7.48
CA ASP A 206 4.94 17.24 -6.98
C ASP A 206 4.86 17.29 -5.44
N ARG A 207 3.67 17.05 -4.86
CA ARG A 207 3.46 17.11 -3.40
C ARG A 207 4.20 16.00 -2.64
N CYS A 208 4.28 14.79 -3.20
CA CYS A 208 5.01 13.69 -2.56
C CYS A 208 6.53 13.85 -2.69
N ASN A 209 7.03 14.54 -3.73
CA ASN A 209 8.45 14.83 -3.89
C ASN A 209 8.91 16.02 -3.04
N GLU A 210 8.04 17.03 -2.85
CA GLU A 210 8.32 18.17 -1.97
C GLU A 210 8.29 17.81 -0.49
N GLY A 211 7.44 16.86 -0.08
CA GLY A 211 7.21 16.49 1.31
C GLY A 211 7.29 14.99 1.59
N ALA A 212 7.43 14.64 2.88
CA ALA A 212 7.38 13.25 3.31
C ALA A 212 5.92 12.78 3.46
N PHE A 213 5.38 12.10 2.46
CA PHE A 213 4.02 11.58 2.51
C PHE A 213 3.96 10.24 3.23
N LEU A 214 3.31 10.21 4.39
CA LEU A 214 3.18 9.03 5.25
C LEU A 214 1.78 8.42 5.11
N MET A 215 1.71 7.10 4.89
CA MET A 215 0.43 6.37 4.80
C MET A 215 0.08 5.61 6.08
N THR A 216 1.05 5.42 6.95
CA THR A 216 0.89 4.70 8.23
C THR A 216 1.53 5.48 9.36
N THR A 217 1.37 5.03 10.60
CA THR A 217 2.05 5.61 11.77
C THR A 217 3.59 5.45 11.75
N SER A 218 4.10 4.57 10.89
CA SER A 218 5.53 4.43 10.68
C SER A 218 6.06 5.64 9.90
N PRO A 219 7.19 6.25 10.28
CA PRO A 219 7.80 7.38 9.58
C PRO A 219 8.55 6.93 8.31
N ARG A 220 7.87 6.15 7.48
CA ARG A 220 8.34 5.64 6.20
C ARG A 220 7.64 6.40 5.07
N PRO A 221 8.31 7.35 4.39
CA PRO A 221 7.69 8.12 3.33
C PRO A 221 7.48 7.28 2.07
N ALA A 222 6.35 7.51 1.40
CA ALA A 222 6.09 6.97 0.09
C ALA A 222 6.95 7.69 -0.96
N ILE A 223 7.60 6.93 -1.84
CA ILE A 223 8.37 7.44 -2.97
C ILE A 223 7.50 7.31 -4.21
N VAL A 224 7.24 8.41 -4.90
CA VAL A 224 6.32 8.46 -6.04
C VAL A 224 7.08 8.84 -7.30
N GLU A 225 6.90 8.04 -8.34
CA GLU A 225 7.56 8.20 -9.64
C GLU A 225 6.55 8.02 -10.78
N PRO A 226 6.74 8.64 -11.94
CA PRO A 226 5.95 8.32 -13.13
C PRO A 226 6.11 6.84 -13.50
N THR A 227 5.00 6.18 -13.88
CA THR A 227 5.05 4.79 -14.32
C THR A 227 5.54 4.72 -15.76
N GLU A 228 6.61 3.99 -15.99
CA GLU A 228 7.02 3.59 -17.34
C GLU A 228 6.12 2.46 -17.82
N GLN A 229 5.60 2.61 -19.03
CA GLN A 229 4.75 1.61 -19.65
C GLN A 229 5.49 0.99 -20.82
N PHE A 230 5.66 -0.31 -20.75
CA PHE A 230 6.23 -1.13 -21.82
C PHE A 230 5.13 -2.00 -22.42
N ASP A 231 5.23 -2.28 -23.71
CA ASP A 231 4.40 -3.29 -24.38
C ASP A 231 5.20 -4.60 -24.43
N ASP A 232 5.05 -5.41 -23.40
CA ASP A 232 5.72 -6.71 -23.20
C ASP A 232 4.86 -7.91 -23.63
N GLU A 233 3.59 -7.66 -24.00
CA GLU A 233 2.70 -8.71 -24.51
C GLU A 233 2.94 -9.00 -25.99
N ASP A 234 2.85 -7.95 -26.83
CA ASP A 234 3.01 -8.11 -28.29
C ASP A 234 4.46 -7.83 -28.77
N GLY A 235 5.16 -6.97 -28.05
CA GLY A 235 6.50 -6.53 -28.42
C GLY A 235 6.56 -5.87 -29.81
N LEU A 236 7.57 -6.21 -30.62
CA LEU A 236 7.76 -5.68 -31.97
C LEU A 236 7.73 -6.80 -33.03
N PRO A 237 6.55 -7.18 -33.53
CA PRO A 237 6.44 -8.15 -34.64
C PRO A 237 7.13 -7.66 -35.90
N GLU A 238 7.68 -8.56 -36.68
CA GLU A 238 8.42 -8.24 -37.94
C GLU A 238 7.55 -7.47 -38.95
N LYS A 239 6.22 -7.72 -38.96
CA LYS A 239 5.26 -7.00 -39.80
C LYS A 239 5.24 -5.49 -39.54
N LEU A 240 5.67 -5.06 -38.33
CA LEU A 240 5.69 -3.65 -37.88
C LEU A 240 7.06 -2.99 -38.08
N LEU A 241 8.10 -3.77 -38.34
CA LEU A 241 9.45 -3.26 -38.57
C LEU A 241 9.56 -2.53 -39.91
N GLN A 242 10.21 -1.36 -39.90
CA GLN A 242 10.55 -0.68 -41.13
C GLN A 242 11.71 -1.39 -41.81
N LYS A 243 11.45 -1.93 -43.00
CA LYS A 243 12.46 -2.63 -43.82
C LYS A 243 13.35 -1.62 -44.52
N THR A 244 14.29 -1.02 -43.79
CA THR A 244 15.29 -0.09 -44.30
C THR A 244 16.48 -0.85 -44.96
N ALA A 245 17.34 -0.13 -45.69
CA ALA A 245 18.57 -0.73 -46.23
C ALA A 245 19.47 -1.32 -45.12
N GLN A 246 19.50 -0.67 -43.92
CA GLN A 246 20.22 -1.18 -42.76
C GLN A 246 19.61 -2.49 -42.24
N TYR A 247 18.27 -2.58 -42.18
CA TYR A 247 17.60 -3.81 -41.80
C TYR A 247 18.01 -5.00 -42.66
N HIS A 248 18.08 -4.82 -43.99
CA HIS A 248 18.51 -5.89 -44.91
C HIS A 248 19.98 -6.25 -44.71
N LYS A 249 20.85 -5.27 -44.54
CA LYS A 249 22.27 -5.47 -44.29
C LYS A 249 22.56 -6.24 -43.01
N GLU A 250 21.86 -5.87 -41.90
CA GLU A 250 22.04 -6.53 -40.61
C GLU A 250 21.51 -7.97 -40.58
N ARG A 251 20.61 -8.31 -41.52
CA ARG A 251 20.02 -9.64 -41.67
C ARG A 251 20.60 -10.48 -42.78
N GLU A 252 21.68 -10.05 -43.43
CA GLU A 252 22.37 -10.85 -44.46
C GLU A 252 22.90 -12.17 -43.87
N GLN A 253 23.28 -12.15 -42.60
CA GLN A 253 23.75 -13.34 -41.91
C GLN A 253 22.72 -13.83 -40.88
N PRO A 254 22.49 -15.14 -40.79
CA PRO A 254 21.59 -15.70 -39.80
C PRO A 254 22.15 -15.56 -38.37
N PRO A 255 21.32 -15.67 -37.33
CA PRO A 255 21.77 -15.74 -35.94
C PRO A 255 22.83 -16.85 -35.78
N ARG A 256 23.98 -16.51 -35.17
CA ARG A 256 25.12 -17.40 -35.00
C ARG A 256 25.91 -17.07 -33.74
N PHE A 257 26.71 -18.03 -33.29
CA PHE A 257 27.71 -17.77 -32.25
C PHE A 257 28.99 -17.26 -32.88
N ALA A 258 29.57 -16.21 -32.34
CA ALA A 258 30.90 -15.73 -32.78
C ALA A 258 31.97 -16.76 -32.46
N GLN A 259 32.83 -17.04 -33.45
CA GLN A 259 33.92 -18.02 -33.31
C GLN A 259 35.14 -17.41 -32.64
N PRO A 260 35.82 -18.14 -31.72
CA PRO A 260 37.03 -17.68 -31.06
C PRO A 260 38.10 -17.24 -32.09
N GLY A 261 38.80 -16.13 -31.84
CA GLY A 261 39.81 -15.57 -32.70
C GLY A 261 39.30 -14.67 -33.84
N THR A 262 38.01 -14.48 -33.97
CA THR A 262 37.42 -13.54 -34.94
C THR A 262 37.21 -12.15 -34.31
N PHE A 263 37.16 -11.13 -35.15
CA PHE A 263 36.81 -9.76 -34.75
C PHE A 263 35.45 -9.71 -33.96
N GLU A 264 34.47 -10.44 -34.45
CA GLU A 264 33.16 -10.53 -33.84
C GLU A 264 33.24 -11.08 -32.39
N PHE A 265 34.04 -12.13 -32.17
CA PHE A 265 34.24 -12.73 -30.87
C PHE A 265 34.93 -11.76 -29.90
N GLU A 266 35.97 -11.06 -30.34
CA GLU A 266 36.70 -10.10 -29.49
C GLU A 266 35.78 -8.99 -29.01
N TYR A 267 35.03 -8.34 -29.91
CA TYR A 267 34.17 -7.22 -29.55
C TYR A 267 32.90 -7.66 -28.79
N SER A 268 32.31 -8.81 -29.15
CA SER A 268 31.19 -9.35 -28.38
C SER A 268 31.59 -9.74 -26.94
N SER A 269 32.81 -10.22 -26.74
CA SER A 269 33.37 -10.49 -25.42
C SER A 269 33.56 -9.22 -24.58
N ARG A 270 34.01 -8.13 -25.24
CA ARG A 270 34.11 -6.81 -24.58
C ARG A 270 32.73 -6.29 -24.18
N TRP A 271 31.70 -6.44 -25.03
CA TRP A 271 30.31 -6.08 -24.67
C TRP A 271 29.82 -6.88 -23.46
N LYS A 272 30.04 -8.19 -23.43
CA LYS A 272 29.70 -9.02 -22.28
C LYS A 272 30.42 -8.61 -21.00
N ALA A 273 31.70 -8.23 -21.11
CA ALA A 273 32.47 -7.74 -19.95
C ALA A 273 31.92 -6.42 -19.40
N LEU A 274 31.43 -5.53 -20.28
CA LEU A 274 30.76 -4.29 -19.85
C LEU A 274 29.44 -4.58 -19.14
N ASP A 275 28.64 -5.49 -19.68
CA ASP A 275 27.36 -5.91 -19.07
C ASP A 275 27.58 -6.56 -17.68
N GLU A 276 28.58 -7.44 -17.57
CA GLU A 276 28.94 -8.05 -16.28
C GLU A 276 29.43 -7.01 -15.26
N MET A 277 30.19 -6.01 -15.71
CA MET A 277 30.64 -4.92 -14.86
C MET A 277 29.45 -4.05 -14.39
N GLU A 278 28.51 -3.73 -15.28
CA GLU A 278 27.28 -3.02 -14.92
C GLU A 278 26.47 -3.80 -13.88
N LYS A 279 26.29 -5.10 -14.10
CA LYS A 279 25.59 -5.99 -13.16
C LYS A 279 26.24 -6.00 -11.79
N GLN A 280 27.57 -6.15 -11.72
CA GLN A 280 28.31 -6.13 -10.45
C GLN A 280 28.19 -4.79 -9.73
N GLN A 281 28.25 -3.67 -10.45
CA GLN A 281 28.04 -2.35 -9.88
C GLN A 281 26.62 -2.18 -9.33
N ARG A 282 25.61 -2.63 -10.07
CA ARG A 282 24.21 -2.59 -9.64
C ARG A 282 23.99 -3.42 -8.37
N GLU A 283 24.51 -4.63 -8.33
CA GLU A 283 24.44 -5.49 -7.14
C GLU A 283 25.17 -4.89 -5.93
N GLN A 284 26.29 -4.21 -6.16
CA GLN A 284 27.01 -3.51 -5.08
C GLN A 284 26.20 -2.33 -4.54
N VAL A 285 25.62 -1.52 -5.42
CA VAL A 285 24.73 -0.40 -5.03
C VAL A 285 23.52 -0.91 -4.26
N ASP A 286 22.89 -1.99 -4.72
CA ASP A 286 21.73 -2.59 -4.05
C ASP A 286 22.09 -3.11 -2.65
N ARG A 287 23.27 -3.69 -2.47
CA ARG A 287 23.77 -4.09 -1.15
C ARG A 287 23.95 -2.88 -0.23
N ASN A 288 24.64 -1.85 -0.70
CA ASN A 288 24.88 -0.63 0.08
C ASN A 288 23.57 0.05 0.50
N ILE A 289 22.57 0.11 -0.41
CA ILE A 289 21.26 0.66 -0.10
C ILE A 289 20.53 -0.19 0.94
N ARG A 290 20.63 -1.52 0.85
CA ARG A 290 20.01 -2.43 1.83
C ARG A 290 20.60 -2.22 3.22
N GLU A 291 21.93 -2.22 3.33
CA GLU A 291 22.65 -1.98 4.60
C GLU A 291 22.30 -0.60 5.19
N ALA A 292 22.25 0.44 4.34
CA ALA A 292 21.86 1.78 4.78
C ALA A 292 20.42 1.83 5.30
N LYS A 293 19.49 1.09 4.66
CA LYS A 293 18.09 0.99 5.13
C LYS A 293 17.99 0.25 6.45
N GLU A 294 18.67 -0.87 6.60
CA GLU A 294 18.70 -1.63 7.86
C GLU A 294 19.24 -0.79 9.01
N LYS A 295 20.32 -0.04 8.77
CA LYS A 295 20.88 0.89 9.75
C LYS A 295 19.87 1.99 10.13
N LEU A 296 19.22 2.59 9.15
CA LEU A 296 18.21 3.62 9.39
C LEU A 296 17.00 3.08 10.16
N GLU A 297 16.56 1.86 9.87
CA GLU A 297 15.47 1.21 10.61
C GLU A 297 15.84 0.98 12.07
N ALA A 298 17.08 0.54 12.35
CA ALA A 298 17.59 0.38 13.71
C ALA A 298 17.70 1.72 14.47
N GLU A 299 18.20 2.78 13.82
CA GLU A 299 18.26 4.13 14.40
C GLU A 299 16.85 4.67 14.71
N MET A 300 15.91 4.42 13.83
CA MET A 300 14.51 4.84 13.96
C MET A 300 13.81 4.13 15.13
N GLU A 301 14.10 2.84 15.34
CA GLU A 301 13.55 2.07 16.46
C GLU A 301 14.14 2.55 17.79
N ALA A 302 15.44 2.81 17.85
CA ALA A 302 16.11 3.38 19.03
C ALA A 302 15.54 4.76 19.38
N ALA A 303 15.36 5.64 18.41
CA ALA A 303 14.79 6.96 18.61
C ALA A 303 13.30 6.90 19.07
N ARG A 304 12.51 5.95 18.56
CA ARG A 304 11.14 5.71 19.03
C ARG A 304 11.10 5.31 20.49
N HIS A 305 11.98 4.40 20.90
CA HIS A 305 12.09 3.96 22.28
C HIS A 305 12.49 5.12 23.21
N GLU A 306 13.46 5.94 22.82
CA GLU A 306 13.88 7.12 23.58
C GLU A 306 12.72 8.14 23.71
N HIS A 307 11.99 8.40 22.65
CA HIS A 307 10.81 9.28 22.67
C HIS A 307 9.73 8.76 23.62
N GLN A 308 9.47 7.46 23.63
CA GLN A 308 8.52 6.82 24.54
C GLN A 308 8.94 6.97 26.00
N LEU A 309 10.24 6.79 26.29
CA LEU A 309 10.79 7.01 27.64
C LEU A 309 10.65 8.47 28.07
N MET A 310 10.85 9.43 27.16
CA MET A 310 10.67 10.85 27.44
C MET A 310 9.21 11.18 27.79
N LEU A 311 8.25 10.66 27.03
CA LEU A 311 6.81 10.83 27.34
C LEU A 311 6.44 10.23 28.69
N MET A 312 6.94 9.04 29.02
CA MET A 312 6.72 8.40 30.32
C MET A 312 7.28 9.23 31.47
N ARG A 313 8.48 9.83 31.31
CA ARG A 313 9.07 10.75 32.31
C ARG A 313 8.20 11.99 32.49
N GLN A 314 7.68 12.58 31.42
CA GLN A 314 6.77 13.73 31.51
C GLN A 314 5.48 13.38 32.27
N ASP A 315 4.90 12.21 32.00
CA ASP A 315 3.71 11.75 32.74
C ASP A 315 3.98 11.52 34.21
N LEU A 316 5.14 10.95 34.56
CA LEU A 316 5.55 10.80 35.96
C LEU A 316 5.70 12.15 36.64
N MET A 317 6.35 13.12 36.01
CA MET A 317 6.50 14.47 36.55
C MET A 317 5.15 15.14 36.77
N ARG A 318 4.23 15.02 35.81
CA ARG A 318 2.86 15.55 35.95
C ARG A 318 2.11 14.91 37.13
N ARG A 319 2.18 13.58 37.29
CA ARG A 319 1.57 12.87 38.42
C ARG A 319 2.19 13.27 39.75
N GLN A 320 3.51 13.47 39.82
CA GLN A 320 4.16 13.96 41.04
C GLN A 320 3.69 15.38 41.40
N GLU A 321 3.51 16.24 40.41
CA GLU A 321 2.98 17.59 40.64
C GLU A 321 1.53 17.57 41.13
N GLU A 322 0.69 16.71 40.54
CA GLU A 322 -0.69 16.50 41.02
C GLU A 322 -0.73 15.98 42.47
N LEU A 323 0.10 15.00 42.83
CA LEU A 323 0.21 14.50 44.18
C LEU A 323 0.63 15.61 45.15
N ARG A 324 1.63 16.42 44.77
CA ARG A 324 2.07 17.56 45.59
C ARG A 324 0.92 18.56 45.83
N ARG A 325 0.14 18.88 44.80
CA ARG A 325 -1.03 19.75 44.91
C ARG A 325 -2.10 19.15 45.86
N LEU A 326 -2.36 17.86 45.75
CA LEU A 326 -3.30 17.18 46.64
C LEU A 326 -2.80 17.16 48.09
N GLU A 327 -1.48 16.97 48.32
CA GLU A 327 -0.89 17.08 49.65
C GLU A 327 -0.97 18.50 50.22
N GLU A 328 -0.74 19.53 49.43
CA GLU A 328 -0.91 20.93 49.81
C GLU A 328 -2.38 21.23 50.20
N LEU A 329 -3.34 20.77 49.40
CA LEU A 329 -4.78 20.90 49.70
C LEU A 329 -5.15 20.19 51.02
N ARG A 330 -4.68 18.96 51.20
CA ARG A 330 -4.91 18.20 52.45
C ARG A 330 -4.31 18.93 53.66
N ASN A 331 -3.10 19.46 53.53
CA ASN A 331 -2.44 20.21 54.58
C ASN A 331 -3.21 21.52 54.92
N GLN A 332 -3.70 22.21 53.89
CA GLN A 332 -4.56 23.40 54.11
C GLN A 332 -5.88 23.04 54.80
N GLU A 333 -6.48 21.93 54.42
CA GLU A 333 -7.72 21.44 55.09
C GLU A 333 -7.45 21.05 56.54
N LEU A 334 -6.32 20.39 56.81
CA LEU A 334 -5.92 20.03 58.16
C LEU A 334 -5.63 21.26 59.03
N GLN A 335 -5.01 22.29 58.46
CA GLN A 335 -4.79 23.58 59.13
C GLN A 335 -6.14 24.27 59.43
N LYS A 336 -7.08 24.28 58.48
CA LYS A 336 -8.42 24.84 58.70
C LYS A 336 -9.15 24.08 59.79
N ARG A 337 -9.10 22.75 59.83
CA ARG A 337 -9.68 21.94 60.89
C ARG A 337 -9.09 22.27 62.25
N LYS A 338 -7.76 22.35 62.38
CA LYS A 338 -7.07 22.77 63.63
C LYS A 338 -7.49 24.17 64.04
N GLN A 339 -7.63 25.10 63.11
CA GLN A 339 -8.04 26.47 63.39
C GLN A 339 -9.51 26.54 63.89
N ILE A 340 -10.39 25.71 63.29
CA ILE A 340 -11.79 25.60 63.73
C ILE A 340 -11.85 24.97 65.16
N GLU A 341 -11.07 23.93 65.40
CA GLU A 341 -10.99 23.26 66.70
C GLU A 341 -10.44 24.19 67.78
N MET A 342 -9.36 24.94 67.53
CA MET A 342 -8.87 25.98 68.41
C MET A 342 -9.92 27.05 68.72
N ARG A 343 -10.68 27.49 67.67
CA ARG A 343 -11.75 28.48 67.86
C ARG A 343 -12.89 27.93 68.74
N HIS A 344 -13.26 26.66 68.55
CA HIS A 344 -14.28 26.00 69.40
C HIS A 344 -13.77 25.80 70.82
N GLU A 345 -12.51 25.52 71.07
CA GLU A 345 -11.92 25.39 72.39
C GLU A 345 -11.87 26.76 73.12
N GLU A 346 -11.50 27.82 72.39
CA GLU A 346 -11.47 29.17 72.86
C GLU A 346 -12.91 29.66 73.21
N GLU A 347 -13.90 29.34 72.35
CA GLU A 347 -15.31 29.63 72.63
C GLU A 347 -15.88 28.86 73.86
N ARG A 348 -15.43 27.57 74.00
CA ARG A 348 -15.78 26.76 75.17
C ARG A 348 -15.23 27.37 76.49
N ARG A 349 -13.90 27.75 76.46
CA ARG A 349 -13.27 28.43 77.57
C ARG A 349 -14.01 29.75 77.94
N ARG A 350 -14.32 30.51 76.91
CA ARG A 350 -15.08 31.77 77.11
C ARG A 350 -16.44 31.53 77.73
N ARG A 351 -17.17 30.52 77.36
CA ARG A 351 -18.43 30.10 77.94
C ARG A 351 -18.27 29.58 79.35
N GLU A 352 -17.22 28.85 79.64
CA GLU A 352 -16.87 28.41 81.03
C GLU A 352 -16.54 29.60 81.92
N ASP A 353 -15.72 30.54 81.43
CA ASP A 353 -15.42 31.77 82.13
C ASP A 353 -16.65 32.66 82.39
N GLU A 354 -17.55 32.76 81.41
CA GLU A 354 -18.84 33.47 81.57
C GLU A 354 -19.73 32.78 82.61
N MET A 355 -19.81 31.46 82.58
CA MET A 355 -20.54 30.70 83.60
C MET A 355 -19.90 30.83 84.96
N MET A 356 -18.60 30.83 85.09
CA MET A 356 -17.92 31.08 86.38
C MET A 356 -18.22 32.48 86.90
N ARG A 357 -18.13 33.50 86.04
CA ARG A 357 -18.53 34.88 86.42
C ARG A 357 -19.96 35.00 86.79
N GLN A 358 -20.90 34.31 86.16
CA GLN A 358 -22.30 34.26 86.53
C GLN A 358 -22.49 33.59 87.87
N ARG A 359 -21.79 32.47 88.16
CA ARG A 359 -21.82 31.81 89.45
C ARG A 359 -21.29 32.70 90.60
N GLU A 360 -20.16 33.39 90.33
CA GLU A 360 -19.62 34.37 91.30
C GLU A 360 -20.54 35.54 91.56
N GLN A 361 -21.24 36.03 90.47
CA GLN A 361 -22.28 37.06 90.67
C GLN A 361 -23.49 36.55 91.40
N ASP A 362 -23.95 35.33 91.13
CA ASP A 362 -25.06 34.73 91.88
C ASP A 362 -24.68 34.39 93.33
N GLU A 363 -23.42 34.01 93.61
CA GLU A 363 -22.97 33.86 94.99
C GLU A 363 -22.88 35.21 95.75
N MET A 364 -22.35 36.27 95.06
CA MET A 364 -22.39 37.63 95.65
C MET A 364 -23.79 38.13 95.86
N ARG A 365 -24.76 37.85 95.02
CA ARG A 365 -26.13 38.19 95.15
C ARG A 365 -26.79 37.43 96.29
N ARG A 366 -26.49 36.15 96.47
CA ARG A 366 -26.93 35.34 97.65
C ARG A 366 -26.33 35.84 98.96
N GLN A 367 -25.08 36.35 98.99
CA GLN A 367 -24.48 36.94 100.12
C GLN A 367 -25.08 38.32 100.49
N GLN A 368 -25.58 39.11 99.55
CA GLN A 368 -26.28 40.35 99.72
C GLN A 368 -27.75 40.15 100.16
N ASP A 369 -28.44 39.12 99.74
CA ASP A 369 -29.79 38.78 100.15
C ASP A 369 -29.84 38.08 101.52
N GLY A 370 -28.68 37.62 102.07
CA GLY A 370 -28.54 36.99 103.42
C GLY A 370 -28.56 37.96 104.60
N PHE A 371 -28.62 39.29 104.36
CA PHE A 371 -28.60 40.30 105.40
C PHE A 371 -29.95 41.08 105.42
N LYS A 372 -31.03 40.43 105.80
CA LYS A 372 -32.28 41.10 106.26
C LYS A 372 -32.62 40.54 107.62
N PRO A 373 -32.71 41.44 108.68
CA PRO A 373 -33.04 40.98 110.01
C PRO A 373 -34.53 40.66 110.14
N ASN A 374 -34.80 39.64 110.94
CA ASN A 374 -36.11 39.23 111.40
C ASN A 374 -36.88 40.42 112.02
N TYR A 375 -38.11 40.66 111.55
CA TYR A 375 -39.14 41.26 112.36
C TYR A 375 -40.41 40.47 112.15
N MET A 376 -40.88 39.92 113.31
CA MET A 376 -42.19 39.27 113.52
C MET A 376 -43.31 40.20 113.12
N ASP A 377 -44.35 39.67 112.52
CA ASP A 377 -45.63 39.86 113.08
C ASP A 377 -46.67 38.76 112.66
N ASN A 378 -47.33 38.36 113.63
CA ASN A 378 -48.42 37.47 113.73
C ASN A 378 -49.71 38.01 113.07
N ARG A 379 -50.46 37.26 112.34
CA ARG A 379 -51.89 37.08 112.48
C ARG A 379 -52.58 36.40 111.32
N THR A 380 -53.05 35.28 111.66
CA THR A 380 -54.50 34.87 111.68
C THR A 380 -55.13 34.50 110.31
N LEU A 381 -55.29 33.23 110.12
CA LEU A 381 -56.61 32.57 110.00
C LEU A 381 -57.53 32.84 108.79
N LEU A 382 -57.86 31.70 108.19
CA LEU A 382 -59.20 31.39 107.62
C LEU A 382 -59.44 31.74 106.11
N CYS A 383 -59.52 30.87 105.32
CA CYS A 383 -60.43 29.92 104.69
C CYS A 383 -59.72 29.19 103.58
#